data_fde8b45d07ec340d1bd086f2a692a8a4
#
_entry.id   fde8b45d07ec340d1bd086f2a692a8a4
#
_cell.length_a   1.000
_cell.length_b   1.000
_cell.length_c   1.000
_cell.angle_alpha   90.00
_cell.angle_beta   90.00
_cell.angle_gamma   90.00
#
_symmetry.space_group_name_H-M   'P 1'
#
loop_
_entity.id
_entity.type
_entity.pdbx_description
1 polymer ?
#
loop_
_entity_poly.entity_id
_entity_poly.type
_entity_poly.pdbx_seq_one_letter_code
_entity_poly.pdbx_strand_id
1 'polypeptide(L)'
;MKNLEILANMQRLISKADIRLILRKVGLDPDMKKPVGKYSLGMRQRLGIAQAIMEDPRLLILDEPFNGLDKHGVAEIRELLLKLKAAGKTILLASHNEEDIRILCDHVYEMDGGILKERTG
;
A
#
# COMPACT_ATOMS: atom_id res chain seq x y z
N MET A 1 4.32 13.64 11.52
CA MET A 1 4.64 12.82 10.35
C MET A 1 5.58 13.56 9.43
N LYS A 2 6.77 13.76 9.92
CA LYS A 2 7.77 14.58 9.22
C LYS A 2 8.16 14.01 7.85
N ASN A 3 8.27 12.68 7.73
CA ASN A 3 8.73 12.07 6.47
C ASN A 3 7.76 12.32 5.32
N LEU A 4 6.45 12.16 5.57
CA LEU A 4 5.45 12.40 4.54
C LEU A 4 5.29 13.89 4.23
N GLU A 5 5.41 14.77 5.22
CA GLU A 5 5.37 16.21 4.99
C GLU A 5 6.53 16.68 4.13
N ILE A 6 7.74 16.18 4.35
CA ILE A 6 8.90 16.51 3.55
C ILE A 6 8.68 16.07 2.10
N LEU A 7 8.20 14.84 1.89
CA LEU A 7 7.93 14.33 0.56
C LEU A 7 6.87 15.17 -0.17
N ALA A 8 5.78 15.49 0.52
CA ALA A 8 4.71 16.30 -0.05
C ALA A 8 5.19 17.70 -0.41
N ASN A 9 6.01 18.33 0.44
CA ASN A 9 6.57 19.66 0.18
C ASN A 9 7.46 19.67 -1.05
N MET A 10 8.23 18.61 -1.26
CA MET A 10 9.07 18.48 -2.44
C MET A 10 8.25 18.40 -3.72
N GLN A 11 7.10 17.76 -3.67
CA GLN A 11 6.21 17.63 -4.82
C GLN A 11 5.26 18.80 -4.99
N ARG A 12 5.02 19.57 -3.95
CA ARG A 12 4.14 20.75 -3.93
C ARG A 12 2.70 20.50 -4.37
N LEU A 13 2.25 19.25 -4.41
CA LEU A 13 0.95 18.89 -4.95
C LEU A 13 -0.06 18.45 -3.88
N ILE A 14 0.39 18.22 -2.65
CA ILE A 14 -0.43 17.61 -1.63
C ILE A 14 -0.46 18.49 -0.38
N SER A 15 -1.66 18.85 0.06
CA SER A 15 -1.85 19.65 1.26
C SER A 15 -1.69 18.81 2.54
N LYS A 16 -1.53 19.48 3.69
CA LYS A 16 -1.53 18.78 4.98
C LYS A 16 -2.83 18.03 5.23
N ALA A 17 -3.96 18.58 4.81
CA ALA A 17 -5.25 17.90 4.95
C ALA A 17 -5.29 16.60 4.14
N ASP A 18 -4.72 16.61 2.94
CA ASP A 18 -4.64 15.41 2.10
C ASP A 18 -3.72 14.35 2.72
N ILE A 19 -2.59 14.76 3.30
CA ILE A 19 -1.68 13.85 4.00
C ILE A 19 -2.41 13.17 5.16
N ARG A 20 -3.13 13.95 5.98
CA ARG A 20 -3.87 13.42 7.11
C ARG A 20 -4.95 12.43 6.67
N LEU A 21 -5.65 12.74 5.59
CA LEU A 21 -6.68 11.86 5.03
C LEU A 21 -6.07 10.53 4.55
N ILE A 22 -4.95 10.58 3.84
CA ILE A 22 -4.26 9.38 3.37
C ILE A 22 -3.78 8.52 4.53
N LEU A 23 -3.21 9.12 5.57
CA LEU A 23 -2.78 8.38 6.76
C LEU A 23 -3.95 7.64 7.40
N ARG A 24 -5.11 8.29 7.52
CA ARG A 24 -6.30 7.64 8.04
C ARG A 24 -6.77 6.48 7.16
N LYS A 25 -6.71 6.64 5.85
CA LYS A 25 -7.10 5.59 4.90
C LYS A 25 -6.26 4.32 5.05
N VAL A 26 -4.98 4.46 5.38
CA VAL A 26 -4.12 3.30 5.62
C VAL A 26 -4.16 2.81 7.06
N GLY A 27 -4.97 3.44 7.93
CA GLY A 27 -5.13 3.04 9.32
C GLY A 27 -4.09 3.58 10.27
N LEU A 28 -3.41 4.66 9.93
CA LEU A 28 -2.48 5.34 10.81
C LEU A 28 -3.11 6.59 11.41
N ASP A 29 -2.74 6.88 12.66
CA ASP A 29 -3.17 8.11 13.33
C ASP A 29 -2.29 9.27 12.85
N PRO A 30 -2.86 10.29 12.18
CA PRO A 30 -2.08 11.43 11.70
C PRO A 30 -1.50 12.29 12.81
N ASP A 31 -1.99 12.16 14.03
CA ASP A 31 -1.50 12.90 15.19
C ASP A 31 -0.50 12.10 16.03
N MET A 32 -0.10 10.92 15.58
CA MET A 32 0.85 10.08 16.29
C MET A 32 2.22 10.74 16.37
N LYS A 33 2.76 10.80 17.58
CA LYS A 33 4.05 11.44 17.86
C LYS A 33 5.22 10.47 17.90
N LYS A 34 4.94 9.18 17.73
CA LYS A 34 5.97 8.14 17.79
C LYS A 34 6.92 8.26 16.60
N PRO A 35 8.24 8.25 16.81
CA PRO A 35 9.19 8.29 15.70
C PRO A 35 9.03 7.09 14.76
N VAL A 36 9.24 7.30 13.46
CA VAL A 36 9.13 6.24 12.45
C VAL A 36 10.03 5.06 12.78
N GLY A 37 11.24 5.30 13.31
CA GLY A 37 12.15 4.24 13.70
C GLY A 37 11.62 3.32 14.79
N LYS A 38 10.57 3.71 15.51
CA LYS A 38 9.91 2.90 16.54
C LYS A 38 8.58 2.30 16.08
N TYR A 39 8.23 2.45 14.81
CA TYR A 39 7.03 1.84 14.27
C TYR A 39 7.20 0.32 14.19
N SER A 40 6.09 -0.40 14.44
CA SER A 40 6.03 -1.83 14.17
C SER A 40 6.16 -2.09 12.67
N LEU A 41 6.40 -3.36 12.29
CA LEU A 41 6.42 -3.74 10.88
C LEU A 41 5.10 -3.36 10.19
N GLY A 42 3.96 -3.67 10.83
CA GLY A 42 2.65 -3.32 10.28
C GLY A 42 2.47 -1.82 10.08
N MET A 43 2.94 -1.00 11.02
CA MET A 43 2.89 0.45 10.88
C MET A 43 3.76 0.94 9.73
N ARG A 44 4.95 0.36 9.55
CA ARG A 44 5.84 0.69 8.43
C ARG A 44 5.23 0.30 7.09
N GLN A 45 4.55 -0.85 7.03
CA GLN A 45 3.84 -1.28 5.82
C GLN A 45 2.74 -0.29 5.47
N ARG A 46 1.95 0.12 6.44
CA ARG A 46 0.89 1.11 6.23
C ARG A 46 1.45 2.45 5.76
N LEU A 47 2.56 2.88 6.34
CA LEU A 47 3.22 4.13 5.95
C LEU A 47 3.75 4.05 4.51
N GLY A 48 4.34 2.92 4.13
CA GLY A 48 4.82 2.69 2.77
C GLY A 48 3.70 2.77 1.74
N ILE A 49 2.54 2.19 2.05
CA ILE A 49 1.36 2.27 1.19
C ILE A 49 0.87 3.72 1.09
N ALA A 50 0.84 4.44 2.22
CA ALA A 50 0.46 5.85 2.23
C ALA A 50 1.37 6.70 1.33
N GLN A 51 2.68 6.47 1.38
CA GLN A 51 3.64 7.17 0.53
C GLN A 51 3.38 6.89 -0.96
N ALA A 52 3.12 5.63 -1.30
CA ALA A 52 2.82 5.24 -2.68
C ALA A 52 1.54 5.90 -3.19
N ILE A 53 0.49 5.95 -2.35
CA ILE A 53 -0.79 6.57 -2.71
C ILE A 53 -0.66 8.09 -2.84
N MET A 54 0.16 8.69 -1.99
CA MET A 54 0.32 10.15 -1.94
C MET A 54 0.80 10.72 -3.27
N GLU A 55 1.61 9.98 -4.00
CA GLU A 55 2.10 10.39 -5.31
C GLU A 55 1.03 10.30 -6.40
N ASP A 56 -0.10 9.70 -6.10
CA ASP A 56 -1.22 9.47 -7.01
C ASP A 56 -0.77 8.86 -8.36
N PRO A 57 0.01 7.79 -8.35
CA PRO A 57 0.49 7.18 -9.58
C PRO A 57 -0.60 6.39 -10.28
N ARG A 58 -0.45 6.21 -11.58
CA ARG A 58 -1.32 5.28 -12.33
C ARG A 58 -0.98 3.82 -12.03
N LEU A 59 0.28 3.56 -11.73
CA LEU A 59 0.79 2.22 -11.40
C LEU A 59 1.35 2.22 -9.98
N LEU A 60 0.77 1.37 -9.14
CA LEU A 60 1.26 1.10 -7.80
C LEU A 60 2.01 -0.23 -7.81
N ILE A 61 3.22 -0.24 -7.27
CA ILE A 61 4.00 -1.47 -7.13
C ILE A 61 4.14 -1.76 -5.65
N LEU A 62 3.58 -2.88 -5.21
CA LEU A 62 3.55 -3.28 -3.79
C LEU A 62 4.17 -4.65 -3.63
N ASP A 63 5.17 -4.75 -2.76
CA ASP A 63 5.87 -6.00 -2.47
C ASP A 63 5.48 -6.46 -1.07
N GLU A 64 4.77 -7.59 -0.97
CA GLU A 64 4.28 -8.16 0.28
C GLU A 64 3.62 -7.12 1.20
N PRO A 65 2.64 -6.36 0.71
CA PRO A 65 2.09 -5.21 1.46
C PRO A 65 1.34 -5.60 2.72
N PHE A 66 0.93 -6.86 2.85
CA PHE A 66 0.19 -7.36 4.02
C PHE A 66 1.11 -7.92 5.10
N ASN A 67 2.40 -8.00 4.85
CA ASN A 67 3.35 -8.55 5.79
C ASN A 67 3.37 -7.74 7.08
N GLY A 68 3.26 -8.43 8.22
CA GLY A 68 3.25 -7.76 9.53
C GLY A 68 1.91 -7.19 9.96
N LEU A 69 0.86 -7.33 9.15
CA LEU A 69 -0.49 -6.89 9.49
C LEU A 69 -1.28 -8.04 10.14
N ASP A 70 -2.13 -7.69 11.11
CA ASP A 70 -3.10 -8.63 11.65
C ASP A 70 -4.30 -8.80 10.71
N LYS A 71 -5.26 -9.65 11.06
CA LYS A 71 -6.42 -9.90 10.21
C LYS A 71 -7.21 -8.63 9.88
N HIS A 72 -7.36 -7.76 10.87
CA HIS A 72 -8.08 -6.51 10.69
C HIS A 72 -7.32 -5.57 9.73
N GLY A 73 -6.01 -5.46 9.90
CA GLY A 73 -5.16 -4.66 9.03
C GLY A 73 -5.14 -5.18 7.60
N VAL A 74 -5.07 -6.50 7.42
CA VAL A 74 -5.15 -7.12 6.09
C VAL A 74 -6.47 -6.75 5.42
N ALA A 75 -7.58 -6.86 6.14
CA ALA A 75 -8.90 -6.52 5.59
C ALA A 75 -8.99 -5.06 5.18
N GLU A 76 -8.49 -4.15 6.02
CA GLU A 76 -8.50 -2.72 5.73
C GLU A 76 -7.69 -2.37 4.47
N ILE A 77 -6.47 -2.88 4.37
CA ILE A 77 -5.61 -2.60 3.22
C ILE A 77 -6.14 -3.28 1.96
N ARG A 78 -6.66 -4.49 2.07
CA ARG A 78 -7.28 -5.18 0.95
C ARG A 78 -8.44 -4.36 0.37
N GLU A 79 -9.31 -3.84 1.23
CA GLU A 79 -10.42 -2.99 0.81
C GLU A 79 -9.94 -1.71 0.14
N LEU A 80 -8.91 -1.09 0.68
CA LEU A 80 -8.31 0.11 0.10
C LEU A 80 -7.77 -0.17 -1.32
N LEU A 81 -7.06 -1.28 -1.50
CA LEU A 81 -6.53 -1.66 -2.81
C LEU A 81 -7.65 -1.93 -3.83
N LEU A 82 -8.73 -2.56 -3.40
CA LEU A 82 -9.90 -2.78 -4.26
C LEU A 82 -10.54 -1.45 -4.69
N LYS A 83 -10.61 -0.48 -3.80
CA LYS A 83 -11.12 0.86 -4.13
C LYS A 83 -10.21 1.59 -5.12
N LEU A 84 -8.90 1.49 -4.95
CA LEU A 84 -7.94 2.09 -5.89
C LEU A 84 -8.06 1.46 -7.27
N LYS A 85 -8.20 0.15 -7.33
CA LYS A 85 -8.42 -0.58 -8.58
C LYS A 85 -9.71 -0.12 -9.26
N ALA A 86 -10.80 0.01 -8.50
CA ALA A 86 -12.06 0.50 -9.02
C ALA A 86 -11.98 1.94 -9.53
N ALA A 87 -11.07 2.73 -8.99
CA ALA A 87 -10.82 4.10 -9.43
C ALA A 87 -9.92 4.17 -10.68
N GLY A 88 -9.53 3.03 -11.25
CA GLY A 88 -8.74 2.98 -12.48
C GLY A 88 -7.24 2.87 -12.28
N LYS A 89 -6.78 2.66 -11.06
CA LYS A 89 -5.36 2.45 -10.79
C LYS A 89 -4.94 1.04 -11.18
N THR A 90 -3.73 0.90 -11.72
CA THR A 90 -3.10 -0.40 -11.95
C THR A 90 -2.22 -0.74 -10.76
N ILE A 91 -2.37 -1.95 -10.23
CA ILE A 91 -1.60 -2.39 -9.07
C ILE A 91 -0.82 -3.64 -9.44
N LEU A 92 0.50 -3.58 -9.30
CA LEU A 92 1.37 -4.74 -9.39
C LEU A 92 1.68 -5.21 -7.97
N LEU A 93 1.20 -6.39 -7.64
CA LEU A 93 1.30 -6.95 -6.30
C LEU A 93 2.20 -8.18 -6.32
N ALA A 94 3.27 -8.16 -5.53
CA ALA A 94 4.07 -9.35 -5.27
C ALA A 94 3.63 -9.94 -3.93
N SER A 95 3.16 -11.18 -3.93
CA SER A 95 2.66 -11.85 -2.73
C SER A 95 2.85 -13.36 -2.83
N HIS A 96 3.04 -14.00 -1.67
CA HIS A 96 3.03 -15.45 -1.52
C HIS A 96 1.70 -15.98 -0.99
N ASN A 97 0.77 -15.11 -0.65
CA ASN A 97 -0.51 -15.49 -0.06
C ASN A 97 -1.55 -15.71 -1.15
N GLU A 98 -1.97 -16.98 -1.33
CA GLU A 98 -2.93 -17.36 -2.36
C GLU A 98 -4.29 -16.69 -2.19
N GLU A 99 -4.73 -16.46 -0.96
CA GLU A 99 -6.01 -15.82 -0.71
C GLU A 99 -6.01 -14.36 -1.16
N ASP A 100 -4.94 -13.63 -0.86
CA ASP A 100 -4.79 -12.24 -1.31
C ASP A 100 -4.75 -12.16 -2.83
N ILE A 101 -4.02 -13.05 -3.47
CA ILE A 101 -3.93 -13.15 -4.93
C ILE A 101 -5.32 -13.41 -5.53
N ARG A 102 -6.07 -14.36 -4.97
CA ARG A 102 -7.41 -14.71 -5.45
C ARG A 102 -8.40 -13.54 -5.34
N ILE A 103 -8.33 -12.80 -4.25
CA ILE A 103 -9.27 -11.71 -3.99
C ILE A 103 -8.93 -10.47 -4.80
N LEU A 104 -7.65 -10.14 -4.92
CA LEU A 104 -7.22 -8.85 -5.46
C LEU A 104 -6.85 -8.87 -6.94
N CYS A 105 -6.35 -10.00 -7.45
CA CYS A 105 -5.70 -10.01 -8.75
C CYS A 105 -6.63 -10.46 -9.87
N ASP A 106 -6.62 -9.73 -10.98
CA ASP A 106 -7.30 -10.11 -12.21
C ASP A 106 -6.43 -11.04 -13.06
N HIS A 107 -5.11 -10.80 -13.02
CA HIS A 107 -4.12 -11.59 -13.75
C HIS A 107 -3.04 -12.02 -12.77
N VAL A 108 -2.60 -13.25 -12.87
CA VAL A 108 -1.60 -13.81 -11.96
C VAL A 108 -0.44 -14.38 -12.78
N TYR A 109 0.77 -14.03 -12.38
CA TYR A 109 2.00 -14.53 -12.95
C TYR A 109 2.81 -15.22 -11.87
N GLU A 110 3.49 -16.29 -12.21
CA GLU A 110 4.40 -16.97 -11.32
C GLU A 110 5.83 -16.78 -11.81
N MET A 111 6.73 -16.49 -10.87
CA MET A 111 8.16 -16.43 -11.14
C MET A 111 8.77 -17.77 -10.76
N ASP A 112 9.34 -18.47 -11.72
CA ASP A 112 9.99 -19.77 -11.49
C ASP A 112 11.29 -19.82 -12.26
N GLY A 113 12.40 -20.01 -11.53
CA GLY A 113 13.73 -20.08 -12.12
C GLY A 113 14.09 -18.87 -12.98
N GLY A 114 13.62 -17.69 -12.61
CA GLY A 114 13.85 -16.45 -13.34
C GLY A 114 12.93 -16.25 -14.54
N ILE A 115 11.96 -17.13 -14.74
CA ILE A 115 10.99 -17.05 -15.84
C ILE A 115 9.64 -16.66 -15.29
N LEU A 116 9.05 -15.61 -15.89
CA LEU A 116 7.71 -15.16 -15.55
C LEU A 116 6.69 -15.87 -16.44
N LYS A 117 5.74 -16.58 -15.82
CA LYS A 117 4.69 -17.31 -16.53
C LYS A 117 3.32 -16.85 -16.06
N GLU A 118 2.40 -16.63 -16.99
CA GLU A 118 1.02 -16.36 -16.64
C GLU A 118 0.38 -17.63 -16.07
N ARG A 119 -0.25 -17.48 -14.91
CA ARG A 119 -0.96 -18.58 -14.26
C ARG A 119 -2.39 -18.64 -14.78
N THR A 120 -2.80 -19.78 -15.28
CA THR A 120 -4.17 -20.03 -15.76
C THR A 120 -4.95 -20.81 -14.71
N GLY A 121 -6.09 -20.29 -14.33
CA GLY A 121 -6.99 -20.99 -13.40
C GLY A 121 -7.09 -20.36 -12.03
#